data_3ffbb79d27263367ed131817f1709add
#
_entry.id   3ffbb79d27263367ed131817f1709add
#
_cell.length_a   1.000
_cell.length_b   1.000
_cell.length_c   1.000
_cell.angle_alpha   90.00
_cell.angle_beta   90.00
_cell.angle_gamma   90.00
#
_symmetry.space_group_name_H-M   'P 1'
#
loop_
_entity.id
_entity.type
_entity.pdbx_description
1 polymer ?
#
loop_
_entity_poly.entity_id
_entity_poly.type
_entity_poly.pdbx_seq_one_letter_code
_entity_poly.pdbx_strand_id
1 'polypeptide(L)'
;DGVFPTTGNYFSDNPDPNRWKQIQQDLGLSLKDWRSNGVHILICTQRNGGWSMSGLPVVDWLDKTIKQLRKFTDRPIIVRGHPGDKHAVKYLNKKKYNVSVNPKIVQDFQNAWATITYNSSPGVASAIEGIPLFVTDPTPQISQAFPVANTDLSQIETPDVFERQQWIEKLAMSHWKFQELTDGSAWAHMRDYV
;
A
#
# COMPACT_ATOMS: atom_id res chain seq x y z
N ASP A 1 -17.39 -9.20 0.63
CA ASP A 1 -16.45 -9.00 0.59
C ASP A 1 -15.48 -8.90 -0.54
N GLY A 2 -14.63 -9.21 -0.99
CA GLY A 2 -13.75 -8.93 -2.10
C GLY A 2 -12.33 -8.61 -1.68
N VAL A 3 -11.62 -7.95 -2.58
CA VAL A 3 -10.20 -7.62 -2.39
C VAL A 3 -10.00 -6.58 -1.27
N PHE A 4 -11.06 -5.88 -0.91
CA PHE A 4 -11.02 -4.83 0.09
C PHE A 4 -11.80 -5.24 1.35
N PRO A 5 -11.19 -5.14 2.54
CA PRO A 5 -11.77 -5.63 3.78
C PRO A 5 -12.79 -4.68 4.42
N THR A 6 -13.47 -3.81 3.67
CA THR A 6 -14.39 -2.82 4.23
C THR A 6 -15.61 -3.40 4.91
N THR A 7 -16.00 -4.62 4.55
CA THR A 7 -17.22 -5.28 5.04
C THR A 7 -17.02 -6.74 5.40
N GLY A 8 -15.83 -7.29 5.15
CA GLY A 8 -15.52 -8.69 5.42
C GLY A 8 -15.08 -8.91 6.85
N ASN A 9 -15.73 -9.83 7.54
CA ASN A 9 -15.35 -10.28 8.88
C ASN A 9 -14.30 -11.40 8.83
N TYR A 10 -13.46 -11.44 7.79
CA TYR A 10 -12.40 -12.46 7.65
C TYR A 10 -11.28 -12.29 8.67
N PHE A 11 -11.33 -11.23 9.44
CA PHE A 11 -10.34 -10.90 10.43
C PHE A 11 -10.92 -11.20 11.81
N SER A 12 -10.50 -12.30 12.39
CA SER A 12 -10.69 -12.53 13.82
C SER A 12 -10.06 -11.38 14.61
N ASP A 13 -10.72 -10.96 15.69
CA ASP A 13 -10.10 -10.07 16.66
C ASP A 13 -8.88 -10.72 17.33
N ASN A 14 -8.78 -12.05 17.25
CA ASN A 14 -7.66 -12.86 17.71
C ASN A 14 -7.04 -13.61 16.51
N PRO A 15 -6.22 -12.95 15.67
CA PRO A 15 -5.54 -13.60 14.56
C PRO A 15 -4.55 -14.65 15.06
N ASP A 16 -4.37 -15.74 14.32
CA ASP A 16 -3.29 -16.69 14.59
C ASP A 16 -1.94 -16.08 14.23
N PRO A 17 -1.06 -15.77 15.20
CA PRO A 17 0.23 -15.16 14.91
C PRO A 17 1.17 -16.08 14.11
N ASN A 18 0.91 -17.40 14.08
CA ASN A 18 1.70 -18.33 13.30
C ASN A 18 1.48 -18.14 11.80
N ARG A 19 0.31 -17.62 11.39
CA ARG A 19 0.05 -17.30 9.99
C ARG A 19 1.01 -16.24 9.45
N TRP A 20 1.21 -15.16 10.20
CA TRP A 20 2.18 -14.13 9.83
C TRP A 20 3.62 -14.68 9.83
N LYS A 21 4.00 -15.45 10.84
CA LYS A 21 5.33 -16.10 10.90
C LYS A 21 5.59 -16.99 9.70
N GLN A 22 4.58 -17.76 9.26
CA GLN A 22 4.70 -18.59 8.06
C GLN A 22 4.93 -17.74 6.81
N ILE A 23 4.19 -16.65 6.63
CA ILE A 23 4.36 -15.72 5.51
C ILE A 23 5.75 -15.08 5.55
N GLN A 24 6.24 -14.69 6.73
CA GLN A 24 7.59 -14.14 6.89
C GLN A 24 8.66 -15.13 6.43
N GLN A 25 8.55 -16.38 6.82
CA GLN A 25 9.51 -17.43 6.43
C GLN A 25 9.45 -17.71 4.92
N ASP A 26 8.25 -17.86 4.37
CA ASP A 26 8.04 -18.19 2.95
C ASP A 26 8.53 -17.10 1.99
N LEU A 27 8.37 -15.84 2.38
CA LEU A 27 8.69 -14.68 1.54
C LEU A 27 9.97 -13.94 1.96
N GLY A 28 10.62 -14.38 3.03
CA GLY A 28 11.81 -13.71 3.56
C GLY A 28 11.51 -12.28 4.05
N LEU A 29 10.33 -12.06 4.65
CA LEU A 29 9.90 -10.76 5.11
C LEU A 29 10.20 -10.55 6.60
N SER A 30 10.34 -9.29 6.99
CA SER A 30 10.35 -8.87 8.39
C SER A 30 9.66 -7.53 8.53
N LEU A 31 8.93 -7.34 9.61
CA LEU A 31 8.36 -6.04 9.94
C LEU A 31 9.50 -5.14 10.45
N LYS A 32 9.92 -4.17 9.63
CA LYS A 32 11.04 -3.27 9.94
C LYS A 32 10.57 -2.11 10.80
N ASP A 33 11.44 -1.58 11.65
CA ASP A 33 11.15 -0.37 12.40
C ASP A 33 10.79 0.80 11.49
N TRP A 34 9.93 1.71 11.99
CA TRP A 34 9.58 2.90 11.23
C TRP A 34 10.81 3.77 10.98
N ARG A 35 10.97 4.19 9.74
CA ARG A 35 12.04 5.11 9.36
C ARG A 35 11.80 6.50 9.90
N SER A 36 12.87 7.10 10.39
CA SER A 36 12.96 8.51 10.73
C SER A 36 13.84 9.30 9.74
N ASN A 37 14.28 8.66 8.66
CA ASN A 37 15.12 9.25 7.61
C ASN A 37 14.63 8.86 6.22
N GLY A 38 15.00 9.66 5.25
CA GLY A 38 14.64 9.45 3.84
C GLY A 38 14.73 10.73 3.06
N VAL A 39 14.82 10.63 1.74
CA VAL A 39 15.06 11.75 0.85
C VAL A 39 13.82 12.13 0.04
N HIS A 40 13.13 11.13 -0.52
CA HIS A 40 12.07 11.37 -1.48
C HIS A 40 10.72 10.81 -1.03
N ILE A 41 9.67 11.35 -1.62
CA ILE A 41 8.31 10.81 -1.50
C ILE A 41 8.04 9.93 -2.72
N LEU A 42 7.61 8.70 -2.47
CA LEU A 42 7.23 7.76 -3.51
C LEU A 42 5.71 7.78 -3.70
N ILE A 43 5.22 8.17 -4.87
CA ILE A 43 3.80 8.07 -5.21
C ILE A 43 3.59 6.85 -6.11
N CYS A 44 2.85 5.86 -5.62
CA CYS A 44 2.51 4.66 -6.37
C CYS A 44 1.12 4.83 -7.02
N THR A 45 1.09 4.88 -8.36
CA THR A 45 -0.18 5.01 -9.08
C THR A 45 -0.92 3.68 -9.16
N GLN A 46 -2.23 3.76 -9.37
CA GLN A 46 -3.07 2.61 -9.71
C GLN A 46 -3.20 2.47 -11.23
N ARG A 47 -3.87 1.40 -11.68
CA ARG A 47 -4.21 1.22 -13.09
C ARG A 47 -5.22 2.28 -13.49
N ASN A 48 -4.94 3.00 -14.59
CA ASN A 48 -5.86 4.00 -15.12
C ASN A 48 -7.16 3.34 -15.60
N GLY A 49 -8.30 3.95 -15.27
CA GLY A 49 -9.63 3.40 -15.60
C GLY A 49 -10.01 2.16 -14.77
N GLY A 50 -9.24 1.81 -13.75
CA GLY A 50 -9.59 0.75 -12.80
C GLY A 50 -10.78 1.13 -11.91
N TRP A 51 -11.66 0.19 -11.63
CA TRP A 51 -12.81 0.39 -10.73
C TRP A 51 -12.41 0.83 -9.31
N SER A 52 -11.22 0.48 -8.86
CA SER A 52 -10.70 0.84 -7.54
C SER A 52 -10.49 2.34 -7.33
N MET A 53 -10.55 3.14 -8.40
CA MET A 53 -10.50 4.61 -8.32
C MET A 53 -11.86 5.26 -8.64
N SER A 54 -12.95 4.49 -8.66
CA SER A 54 -14.31 4.98 -8.94
C SER A 54 -14.41 5.86 -10.19
N GLY A 55 -13.62 5.50 -11.23
CA GLY A 55 -13.57 6.24 -12.50
C GLY A 55 -12.69 7.50 -12.50
N LEU A 56 -12.05 7.85 -11.37
CA LEU A 56 -11.13 8.98 -11.33
C LEU A 56 -9.90 8.69 -12.20
N PRO A 57 -9.56 9.58 -13.17
CA PRO A 57 -8.34 9.43 -13.94
C PRO A 57 -7.08 9.52 -13.04
N VAL A 58 -6.13 8.61 -13.27
CA VAL A 58 -4.89 8.54 -12.47
C VAL A 58 -4.11 9.86 -12.53
N VAL A 59 -4.08 10.50 -13.71
CA VAL A 59 -3.34 11.78 -13.88
C VAL A 59 -3.97 12.90 -13.05
N ASP A 60 -5.29 12.98 -13.02
CA ASP A 60 -6.00 14.02 -12.26
C ASP A 60 -5.75 13.85 -10.75
N TRP A 61 -5.82 12.62 -10.26
CA TRP A 61 -5.45 12.30 -8.90
C TRP A 61 -3.99 12.64 -8.59
N LEU A 62 -3.07 12.24 -9.48
CA LEU A 62 -1.63 12.46 -9.31
C LEU A 62 -1.30 13.95 -9.25
N ASP A 63 -1.85 14.73 -10.19
CA ASP A 63 -1.62 16.19 -10.25
C ASP A 63 -2.18 16.88 -9.01
N LYS A 64 -3.39 16.50 -8.58
CA LYS A 64 -4.00 17.03 -7.35
C LYS A 64 -3.15 16.70 -6.13
N THR A 65 -2.69 15.47 -6.02
CA THR A 65 -1.85 15.00 -4.92
C THR A 65 -0.51 15.75 -4.87
N ILE A 66 0.18 15.86 -6.00
CA ILE A 66 1.45 16.61 -6.09
C ILE A 66 1.25 18.08 -5.74
N LYS A 67 0.20 18.72 -6.29
CA LYS A 67 -0.13 20.11 -5.98
C LYS A 67 -0.39 20.34 -4.50
N GLN A 68 -1.05 19.39 -3.84
CA GLN A 68 -1.31 19.46 -2.42
C GLN A 68 -0.03 19.28 -1.60
N LEU A 69 0.80 18.28 -1.93
CA LEU A 69 2.10 18.04 -1.27
C LEU A 69 3.02 19.22 -1.34
N ARG A 70 3.10 19.92 -2.47
CA ARG A 70 3.96 21.07 -2.67
C ARG A 70 3.63 22.29 -1.78
N LYS A 71 2.55 22.22 -1.03
CA LYS A 71 2.24 23.21 0.03
C LYS A 71 3.00 22.92 1.33
N PHE A 72 3.49 21.71 1.51
CA PHE A 72 4.02 21.23 2.79
C PHE A 72 5.44 20.69 2.70
N THR A 73 5.95 20.38 1.51
CA THR A 73 7.27 19.77 1.33
C THR A 73 7.92 20.10 -0.01
N ASP A 74 9.25 20.28 0.02
CA ASP A 74 10.10 20.40 -1.16
C ASP A 74 10.82 19.10 -1.51
N ARG A 75 10.59 18.01 -0.78
CA ARG A 75 11.25 16.72 -1.05
C ARG A 75 11.05 16.29 -2.49
N PRO A 76 12.05 15.66 -3.13
CA PRO A 76 11.88 15.05 -4.43
C PRO A 76 10.70 14.09 -4.43
N ILE A 77 9.89 14.11 -5.50
CA ILE A 77 8.78 13.18 -5.69
C ILE A 77 9.16 12.22 -6.81
N ILE A 78 9.07 10.92 -6.53
CA ILE A 78 9.23 9.86 -7.52
C ILE A 78 7.84 9.25 -7.75
N VAL A 79 7.45 9.12 -9.01
CA VAL A 79 6.17 8.52 -9.41
C VAL A 79 6.41 7.13 -9.94
N ARG A 80 5.81 6.13 -9.33
CA ARG A 80 5.85 4.75 -9.79
C ARG A 80 4.54 4.36 -10.47
N GLY A 81 4.61 4.03 -11.77
CA GLY A 81 3.48 3.51 -12.53
C GLY A 81 3.08 2.10 -12.06
N HIS A 82 1.80 1.78 -12.16
CA HIS A 82 1.30 0.44 -11.83
C HIS A 82 1.87 -0.60 -12.82
N PRO A 83 2.50 -1.69 -12.37
CA PRO A 83 3.19 -2.65 -13.25
C PRO A 83 2.26 -3.35 -14.26
N GLY A 84 0.99 -3.52 -13.91
CA GLY A 84 -0.02 -4.09 -14.79
C GLY A 84 -0.69 -3.08 -15.74
N ASP A 85 -0.29 -1.80 -15.70
CA ASP A 85 -0.82 -0.80 -16.63
C ASP A 85 0.13 -0.61 -17.82
N LYS A 86 -0.17 -1.33 -18.89
CA LYS A 86 0.61 -1.28 -20.13
C LYS A 86 0.60 0.10 -20.82
N HIS A 87 -0.31 0.97 -20.41
CA HIS A 87 -0.45 2.31 -20.96
C HIS A 87 0.15 3.41 -20.08
N ALA A 88 0.69 3.06 -18.91
CA ALA A 88 1.26 4.04 -17.98
C ALA A 88 2.28 4.97 -18.65
N VAL A 89 3.12 4.44 -19.53
CA VAL A 89 4.12 5.22 -20.28
C VAL A 89 3.51 6.31 -21.19
N LYS A 90 2.25 6.17 -21.57
CA LYS A 90 1.58 7.14 -22.45
C LYS A 90 1.11 8.38 -21.70
N TYR A 91 0.70 8.22 -20.45
CA TYR A 91 0.16 9.32 -19.64
C TYR A 91 1.09 9.80 -18.54
N LEU A 92 2.00 8.95 -18.02
CA LEU A 92 3.05 9.38 -17.09
C LEU A 92 4.19 10.03 -17.88
N ASN A 93 3.98 11.29 -18.25
CA ASN A 93 4.96 12.06 -19.03
C ASN A 93 6.21 12.32 -18.21
N LYS A 94 7.36 11.75 -18.61
CA LYS A 94 8.66 11.91 -17.96
C LYS A 94 9.20 13.35 -17.96
N LYS A 95 8.69 14.22 -18.84
CA LYS A 95 9.02 15.66 -18.81
C LYS A 95 8.28 16.38 -17.68
N LYS A 96 7.16 15.84 -17.22
CA LYS A 96 6.33 16.42 -16.15
C LYS A 96 6.60 15.76 -14.81
N TYR A 97 6.86 14.46 -14.79
CA TYR A 97 7.04 13.67 -13.56
C TYR A 97 8.40 12.99 -13.55
N ASN A 98 9.01 12.89 -12.37
CA ASN A 98 10.16 12.00 -12.15
C ASN A 98 9.63 10.57 -12.02
N VAL A 99 9.53 9.87 -13.14
CA VAL A 99 8.95 8.53 -13.22
C VAL A 99 10.01 7.48 -12.92
N SER A 100 9.75 6.61 -11.95
CA SER A 100 10.60 5.47 -11.63
C SER A 100 10.78 4.55 -12.83
N VAL A 101 12.01 4.13 -13.05
CA VAL A 101 12.40 3.11 -14.05
C VAL A 101 12.81 1.79 -13.39
N ASN A 102 12.75 1.70 -12.09
CA ASN A 102 13.16 0.53 -11.32
C ASN A 102 12.18 -0.64 -11.57
N PRO A 103 12.67 -1.85 -11.86
CA PRO A 103 11.81 -3.00 -12.10
C PRO A 103 11.07 -3.46 -10.83
N LYS A 104 11.71 -3.33 -9.67
CA LYS A 104 11.15 -3.77 -8.38
C LYS A 104 10.87 -2.58 -7.46
N ILE A 105 9.74 -2.59 -6.78
CA ILE A 105 9.33 -1.53 -5.86
C ILE A 105 10.32 -1.36 -4.70
N VAL A 106 10.95 -2.42 -4.24
CA VAL A 106 11.94 -2.36 -3.16
C VAL A 106 13.14 -1.44 -3.48
N GLN A 107 13.43 -1.21 -4.76
CA GLN A 107 14.47 -0.28 -5.19
C GLN A 107 13.99 1.18 -5.02
N ASP A 108 12.70 1.44 -5.26
CA ASP A 108 12.11 2.77 -5.02
C ASP A 108 11.93 3.05 -3.52
N PHE A 109 11.80 2.00 -2.71
CA PHE A 109 11.76 2.13 -1.25
C PHE A 109 13.10 2.53 -0.63
N GLN A 110 14.22 2.35 -1.37
CA GLN A 110 15.51 2.81 -0.89
C GLN A 110 15.48 4.34 -0.72
N ASN A 111 15.81 4.80 0.49
CA ASN A 111 15.78 6.21 0.85
C ASN A 111 14.41 6.93 0.69
N ALA A 112 13.31 6.20 0.56
CA ALA A 112 11.99 6.79 0.61
C ALA A 112 11.71 7.34 2.02
N TRP A 113 11.28 8.60 2.10
CA TRP A 113 10.79 9.25 3.31
C TRP A 113 9.37 8.79 3.64
N ALA A 114 8.51 8.80 2.63
CA ALA A 114 7.13 8.34 2.75
C ALA A 114 6.64 7.76 1.42
N THR A 115 5.63 6.92 1.50
CA THR A 115 4.92 6.39 0.33
C THR A 115 3.49 6.92 0.31
N ILE A 116 3.00 7.28 -0.88
CA ILE A 116 1.62 7.72 -1.08
C ILE A 116 0.94 6.77 -2.06
N THR A 117 -0.25 6.33 -1.71
CA THR A 117 -1.12 5.52 -2.58
C THR A 117 -2.53 6.12 -2.59
N TYR A 118 -3.32 5.80 -3.60
CA TYR A 118 -4.76 6.05 -3.51
C TYR A 118 -5.35 5.10 -2.46
N ASN A 119 -5.37 3.78 -2.73
CA ASN A 119 -5.77 2.74 -1.79
C ASN A 119 -5.06 1.39 -2.04
N SER A 120 -3.96 1.38 -2.76
CA SER A 120 -3.36 0.17 -3.31
C SER A 120 -2.35 -0.53 -2.39
N SER A 121 -2.07 -1.80 -2.69
CA SER A 121 -1.20 -2.70 -1.93
C SER A 121 0.26 -2.24 -1.73
N PRO A 122 0.88 -1.36 -2.53
CA PRO A 122 2.16 -0.74 -2.18
C PRO A 122 2.17 -0.09 -0.79
N GLY A 123 1.01 0.35 -0.28
CA GLY A 123 0.89 0.83 1.10
C GLY A 123 1.20 -0.25 2.14
N VAL A 124 0.72 -1.48 1.92
CA VAL A 124 1.04 -2.62 2.79
C VAL A 124 2.54 -2.92 2.77
N ALA A 125 3.14 -2.99 1.57
CA ALA A 125 4.57 -3.21 1.43
C ALA A 125 5.41 -2.10 2.09
N SER A 126 4.97 -0.84 1.98
CA SER A 126 5.58 0.31 2.64
C SER A 126 5.56 0.16 4.16
N ALA A 127 4.42 -0.22 4.73
CA ALA A 127 4.28 -0.44 6.17
C ALA A 127 5.19 -1.57 6.68
N ILE A 128 5.32 -2.67 5.93
CA ILE A 128 6.23 -3.77 6.26
C ILE A 128 7.69 -3.29 6.23
N GLU A 129 8.07 -2.48 5.25
CA GLU A 129 9.41 -1.91 5.09
C GLU A 129 9.71 -0.76 6.07
N GLY A 130 8.76 -0.41 6.94
CA GLY A 130 8.92 0.65 7.93
C GLY A 130 8.92 2.05 7.32
N ILE A 131 8.31 2.24 6.16
CA ILE A 131 8.20 3.54 5.51
C ILE A 131 6.84 4.13 5.84
N PRO A 132 6.75 5.32 6.46
CA PRO A 132 5.48 6.01 6.68
C PRO A 132 4.66 6.10 5.39
N LEU A 133 3.36 5.85 5.49
CA LEU A 133 2.51 5.81 4.30
C LEU A 133 1.28 6.68 4.46
N PHE A 134 0.79 7.12 3.30
CA PHE A 134 -0.40 7.94 3.17
C PHE A 134 -1.38 7.29 2.20
N VAL A 135 -2.64 7.22 2.60
CA VAL A 135 -3.77 6.79 1.77
C VAL A 135 -4.63 8.01 1.47
N THR A 136 -4.88 8.26 0.19
CA THR A 136 -5.58 9.49 -0.26
C THR A 136 -6.97 9.23 -0.85
N ASP A 137 -7.46 7.99 -0.78
CA ASP A 137 -8.84 7.66 -1.12
C ASP A 137 -9.79 8.40 -0.17
N PRO A 138 -10.85 9.06 -0.65
CA PRO A 138 -11.89 9.64 0.20
C PRO A 138 -12.57 8.62 1.13
N THR A 139 -12.54 7.34 0.77
CA THR A 139 -12.98 6.21 1.59
C THR A 139 -11.76 5.36 1.96
N PRO A 140 -10.86 5.86 2.84
CA PRO A 140 -9.56 5.25 3.04
C PRO A 140 -9.64 3.83 3.64
N GLN A 141 -10.76 3.48 4.28
CA GLN A 141 -11.05 2.14 4.83
C GLN A 141 -11.02 1.04 3.77
N ILE A 142 -11.14 1.38 2.49
CA ILE A 142 -10.99 0.45 1.36
C ILE A 142 -9.56 -0.08 1.27
N SER A 143 -8.58 0.70 1.70
CA SER A 143 -7.18 0.28 1.69
C SER A 143 -6.88 -0.71 2.80
N GLN A 144 -6.24 -1.83 2.48
CA GLN A 144 -5.72 -2.77 3.48
C GLN A 144 -4.68 -2.14 4.43
N ALA A 145 -4.03 -1.08 4.00
CA ALA A 145 -3.04 -0.36 4.79
C ALA A 145 -3.65 0.74 5.67
N PHE A 146 -4.95 1.05 5.54
CA PHE A 146 -5.58 2.16 6.25
C PHE A 146 -5.36 2.16 7.77
N PRO A 147 -5.43 1.02 8.50
CA PRO A 147 -5.23 1.02 9.95
C PRO A 147 -3.87 1.53 10.41
N VAL A 148 -2.88 1.60 9.52
CA VAL A 148 -1.51 2.03 9.81
C VAL A 148 -1.05 3.14 8.86
N ALA A 149 -2.00 3.86 8.26
CA ALA A 149 -1.74 4.90 7.26
C ALA A 149 -2.16 6.28 7.77
N ASN A 150 -1.39 7.29 7.38
CA ASN A 150 -1.81 8.68 7.46
C ASN A 150 -2.82 8.99 6.34
N THR A 151 -3.71 9.95 6.55
CA THR A 151 -4.68 10.43 5.55
C THR A 151 -4.57 11.91 5.25
N ASP A 152 -3.88 12.66 6.12
CA ASP A 152 -3.65 14.10 5.95
C ASP A 152 -2.25 14.38 5.42
N LEU A 153 -2.15 14.81 4.16
CA LEU A 153 -0.90 15.16 3.51
C LEU A 153 -0.17 16.36 4.14
N SER A 154 -0.82 17.14 5.00
CA SER A 154 -0.16 18.22 5.73
C SER A 154 0.89 17.69 6.73
N GLN A 155 0.75 16.44 7.15
CA GLN A 155 1.66 15.75 8.07
C GLN A 155 2.87 15.10 7.36
N ILE A 156 3.08 15.38 6.07
CA ILE A 156 4.11 14.68 5.27
C ILE A 156 5.52 14.78 5.84
N GLU A 157 5.86 15.88 6.52
CA GLU A 157 7.18 16.05 7.15
C GLU A 157 7.25 15.46 8.57
N THR A 158 6.12 15.23 9.20
CA THR A 158 5.99 14.65 10.55
C THR A 158 4.89 13.60 10.57
N PRO A 159 5.04 12.52 9.77
CA PRO A 159 4.01 11.49 9.69
C PRO A 159 3.84 10.76 11.01
N ASP A 160 2.60 10.46 11.37
CA ASP A 160 2.30 9.56 12.48
C ASP A 160 2.81 8.16 12.17
N VAL A 161 3.25 7.48 13.22
CA VAL A 161 3.67 6.09 13.19
C VAL A 161 2.74 5.24 14.06
N PHE A 162 2.44 4.05 13.63
CA PHE A 162 1.40 3.20 14.19
C PHE A 162 1.96 1.88 14.69
N GLU A 163 1.30 1.28 15.68
CA GLU A 163 1.53 -0.12 16.02
C GLU A 163 1.03 -1.00 14.87
N ARG A 164 1.86 -1.97 14.43
CA ARG A 164 1.62 -2.73 13.20
C ARG A 164 1.49 -4.23 13.40
N GLN A 165 1.89 -4.74 14.57
CA GLN A 165 1.96 -6.20 14.77
C GLN A 165 0.56 -6.82 14.65
N GLN A 166 -0.41 -6.30 15.38
CA GLN A 166 -1.79 -6.82 15.32
C GLN A 166 -2.41 -6.62 13.93
N TRP A 167 -2.13 -5.47 13.29
CA TRP A 167 -2.61 -5.22 11.93
C TRP A 167 -2.09 -6.23 10.92
N ILE A 168 -0.77 -6.52 10.93
CA ILE A 168 -0.19 -7.45 9.95
C ILE A 168 -0.62 -8.91 10.22
N GLU A 169 -0.80 -9.28 11.49
CA GLU A 169 -1.34 -10.58 11.84
C GLU A 169 -2.78 -10.76 11.35
N LYS A 170 -3.64 -9.77 11.55
CA LYS A 170 -4.99 -9.76 10.97
C LYS A 170 -4.95 -9.83 9.45
N LEU A 171 -4.13 -9.03 8.81
CA LEU A 171 -3.99 -9.03 7.35
C LEU A 171 -3.51 -10.39 6.82
N ALA A 172 -2.61 -11.06 7.53
CA ALA A 172 -2.10 -12.38 7.17
C ALA A 172 -3.22 -13.43 7.06
N MET A 173 -4.29 -13.31 7.85
CA MET A 173 -5.43 -14.23 7.83
C MET A 173 -6.24 -14.15 6.52
N SER A 174 -6.07 -13.12 5.71
CA SER A 174 -6.72 -12.97 4.41
C SER A 174 -5.84 -13.36 3.22
N HIS A 175 -4.59 -13.78 3.46
CA HIS A 175 -3.64 -14.11 2.41
C HIS A 175 -3.30 -15.60 2.42
N TRP A 176 -3.67 -16.27 1.31
CA TRP A 176 -3.56 -17.71 1.16
C TRP A 176 -2.78 -18.05 -0.10
N LYS A 177 -1.91 -19.06 -0.02
CA LYS A 177 -1.23 -19.62 -1.18
C LYS A 177 -2.21 -20.40 -2.04
N PHE A 178 -1.91 -20.52 -3.32
CA PHE A 178 -2.71 -21.35 -4.23
C PHE A 178 -2.84 -22.80 -3.75
N GLN A 179 -1.77 -23.35 -3.17
CA GLN A 179 -1.79 -24.69 -2.57
C GLN A 179 -2.81 -24.81 -1.43
N GLU A 180 -2.89 -23.80 -0.56
CA GLU A 180 -3.82 -23.77 0.58
C GLU A 180 -5.30 -23.61 0.14
N LEU A 181 -5.53 -23.08 -1.07
CA LEU A 181 -6.85 -23.08 -1.69
C LEU A 181 -7.20 -24.48 -2.21
N THR A 182 -6.23 -25.19 -2.77
CA THR A 182 -6.46 -26.51 -3.36
C THR A 182 -6.56 -27.66 -2.33
N ASP A 183 -5.84 -27.55 -1.21
CA ASP A 183 -5.88 -28.54 -0.12
C ASP A 183 -6.99 -28.29 0.91
N GLY A 184 -7.74 -27.20 0.76
CA GLY A 184 -8.87 -26.84 1.60
C GLY A 184 -8.52 -26.09 2.89
N SER A 185 -7.25 -25.81 3.17
CA SER A 185 -6.82 -25.08 4.37
C SER A 185 -7.43 -23.69 4.45
N ALA A 186 -7.44 -22.94 3.34
CA ALA A 186 -8.07 -21.63 3.26
C ALA A 186 -9.58 -21.72 3.52
N TRP A 187 -10.26 -22.71 2.99
CA TRP A 187 -11.68 -22.92 3.21
C TRP A 187 -11.98 -23.30 4.67
N ALA A 188 -11.17 -24.17 5.26
CA ALA A 188 -11.32 -24.56 6.67
C ALA A 188 -11.29 -23.36 7.61
N HIS A 189 -10.49 -22.33 7.26
CA HIS A 189 -10.48 -21.06 7.99
C HIS A 189 -11.71 -20.19 7.66
N MET A 190 -11.99 -19.97 6.37
CA MET A 190 -13.01 -19.00 5.95
C MET A 190 -14.44 -19.43 6.28
N ARG A 191 -14.75 -20.74 6.30
CA ARG A 191 -16.11 -21.26 6.53
C ARG A 191 -16.70 -20.83 7.88
N ASP A 192 -15.86 -20.52 8.85
CA ASP A 192 -16.31 -20.10 10.18
C ASP A 192 -16.76 -18.62 10.20
N TYR A 193 -16.59 -17.90 9.08
CA TYR A 193 -16.92 -16.47 8.91
C TYR A 193 -17.94 -16.22 7.78
N VAL A 194 -18.46 -17.26 7.14
CA VAL A 194 -19.39 -17.15 5.99
C VAL A 194 -20.82 -17.49 6.39
#